data_a6b666673023f7b29bd1a4a877b38260
#
_entry.id   a6b666673023f7b29bd1a4a877b38260
#
_cell.length_a   1.000
_cell.length_b   1.000
_cell.length_c   1.000
_cell.angle_alpha   90.00
_cell.angle_beta   90.00
_cell.angle_gamma   90.00
#
_symmetry.space_group_name_H-M   'P 1'
#
loop_
_entity.id
_entity.type
_entity.pdbx_description
1 polymer ?
#
loop_
_entity_poly.entity_id
_entity_poly.type
_entity_poly.pdbx_seq_one_letter_code
_entity_poly.pdbx_strand_id
1 'polypeptide(L)'
;GMQFTEAGLSEDLSAIYDLGWFYDLRPEFKMVPEGVQVIYHVMENPVYQKTDVEGNTVLNKQRVASFFDLEQGKIANLKDINKCVQKLEEEYRSNGYILARVTDVHMEKDGTLKVAVNEGIVEGFKVKGNVKTKDYVVTREMKLKKGEPFNAKAARRSMQRVYNLGYFEDVNIKLNPG
;
A
#
# COMPACT_ATOMS: atom_id res chain seq x y z
N GLY A 1 40.70 2.96 19.51
CA GLY A 1 39.82 2.01 18.85
C GLY A 1 38.44 2.08 19.47
N MET A 2 37.39 2.14 18.65
CA MET A 2 36.00 2.05 19.14
C MET A 2 35.75 0.67 19.76
N GLN A 3 35.13 0.64 20.94
CA GLN A 3 34.69 -0.62 21.52
C GLN A 3 33.46 -1.14 20.73
N PHE A 4 33.49 -2.43 20.41
CA PHE A 4 32.37 -3.12 19.82
C PHE A 4 31.20 -3.21 20.82
N THR A 5 30.00 -2.81 20.38
CA THR A 5 28.76 -2.98 21.15
C THR A 5 27.68 -3.53 20.23
N GLU A 6 26.74 -4.33 20.77
CA GLU A 6 25.58 -4.81 20.01
C GLU A 6 24.70 -3.65 19.52
N ALA A 7 24.54 -2.60 20.32
CA ALA A 7 23.81 -1.40 19.95
C ALA A 7 24.46 -0.69 18.75
N GLY A 8 25.78 -0.53 18.75
CA GLY A 8 26.52 0.07 17.64
C GLY A 8 26.42 -0.76 16.36
N LEU A 9 26.48 -2.10 16.47
CA LEU A 9 26.28 -3.00 15.35
C LEU A 9 24.86 -2.84 14.76
N SER A 10 23.84 -2.83 15.61
CA SER A 10 22.45 -2.65 15.19
C SER A 10 22.21 -1.32 14.48
N GLU A 11 22.82 -0.24 14.98
CA GLU A 11 22.76 1.08 14.34
C GLU A 11 23.43 1.08 12.97
N ASP A 12 24.60 0.46 12.83
CA ASP A 12 25.33 0.36 11.57
C ASP A 12 24.53 -0.45 10.53
N LEU A 13 23.98 -1.60 10.93
CA LEU A 13 23.15 -2.44 10.07
C LEU A 13 21.90 -1.69 9.59
N SER A 14 21.22 -0.99 10.50
CA SER A 14 20.07 -0.16 10.17
C SER A 14 20.43 0.97 9.21
N ALA A 15 21.55 1.65 9.44
CA ALA A 15 22.00 2.74 8.58
C ALA A 15 22.32 2.27 7.16
N ILE A 16 22.96 1.12 7.01
CA ILE A 16 23.28 0.53 5.70
C ILE A 16 21.98 0.10 4.99
N TYR A 17 21.08 -0.59 5.71
CA TYR A 17 19.80 -1.03 5.17
C TYR A 17 18.92 0.15 4.73
N ASP A 18 18.92 1.24 5.49
CA ASP A 18 18.14 2.45 5.21
C ASP A 18 18.61 3.22 3.98
N LEU A 19 19.79 2.87 3.41
CA LEU A 19 20.21 3.41 2.12
C LEU A 19 19.29 2.95 0.96
N GLY A 20 18.61 1.82 1.14
CA GLY A 20 17.61 1.31 0.19
C GLY A 20 18.18 0.51 -0.99
N TRP A 21 19.48 0.26 -1.05
CA TRP A 21 20.13 -0.46 -2.16
C TRP A 21 20.21 -1.97 -1.96
N PHE A 22 20.00 -2.44 -0.71
CA PHE A 22 20.27 -3.82 -0.33
C PHE A 22 19.03 -4.53 0.18
N TYR A 23 18.80 -5.76 -0.27
CA TYR A 23 17.70 -6.60 0.22
C TYR A 23 18.14 -7.53 1.37
N ASP A 24 19.45 -7.76 1.52
CA ASP A 24 20.00 -8.56 2.62
C ASP A 24 21.31 -7.98 3.11
N LEU A 25 21.58 -8.17 4.39
CA LEU A 25 22.72 -7.60 5.07
C LEU A 25 23.11 -8.53 6.23
N ARG A 26 24.37 -9.02 6.21
CA ARG A 26 24.89 -9.94 7.23
C ARG A 26 26.22 -9.48 7.77
N PRO A 27 26.39 -9.40 9.11
CA PRO A 27 27.69 -9.17 9.71
C PRO A 27 28.50 -10.46 9.78
N GLU A 28 29.81 -10.36 9.56
CA GLU A 28 30.80 -11.39 9.82
C GLU A 28 31.86 -10.84 10.79
N PHE A 29 32.26 -11.65 11.75
CA PHE A 29 33.24 -11.27 12.73
C PHE A 29 34.52 -12.07 12.53
N LYS A 30 35.65 -11.39 12.43
CA LYS A 30 36.98 -12.00 12.39
C LYS A 30 37.84 -11.52 13.54
N MET A 31 38.48 -12.45 14.25
CA MET A 31 39.50 -12.09 15.21
C MET A 31 40.79 -11.70 14.48
N VAL A 32 41.30 -10.53 14.79
CA VAL A 32 42.56 -10.00 14.28
C VAL A 32 43.44 -9.57 15.45
N PRO A 33 44.76 -9.42 15.27
CA PRO A 33 45.65 -9.07 16.38
C PRO A 33 45.26 -7.78 17.12
N GLU A 34 44.65 -6.84 16.43
CA GLU A 34 44.21 -5.54 16.96
C GLU A 34 42.82 -5.59 17.62
N GLY A 35 42.10 -6.73 17.54
CA GLY A 35 40.74 -6.87 18.09
C GLY A 35 39.80 -7.69 17.22
N VAL A 36 38.56 -7.20 17.05
CA VAL A 36 37.56 -7.83 16.21
C VAL A 36 37.30 -6.99 14.95
N GLN A 37 37.48 -7.61 13.80
CA GLN A 37 37.09 -7.01 12.51
C GLN A 37 35.66 -7.39 12.22
N VAL A 38 34.82 -6.39 11.94
CA VAL A 38 33.42 -6.59 11.49
C VAL A 38 33.36 -6.37 9.98
N ILE A 39 32.86 -7.39 9.27
CA ILE A 39 32.67 -7.35 7.81
C ILE A 39 31.18 -7.37 7.54
N TYR A 40 30.68 -6.39 6.82
CA TYR A 40 29.28 -6.33 6.39
C TYR A 40 29.13 -6.91 4.98
N HIS A 41 28.49 -8.08 4.87
CA HIS A 41 28.12 -8.67 3.60
C HIS A 41 26.80 -8.10 3.16
N VAL A 42 26.77 -7.44 2.02
CA VAL A 42 25.58 -6.81 1.46
C VAL A 42 25.15 -7.52 0.18
N MET A 43 23.83 -7.64 -0.01
CA MET A 43 23.24 -8.14 -1.25
C MET A 43 22.41 -7.04 -1.89
N GLU A 44 22.86 -6.58 -3.05
CA GLU A 44 22.21 -5.51 -3.79
C GLU A 44 20.84 -5.95 -4.34
N ASN A 45 19.91 -5.02 -4.36
CA ASN A 45 18.63 -5.22 -5.03
C ASN A 45 18.84 -5.57 -6.51
N PRO A 46 17.93 -6.35 -7.12
CA PRO A 46 17.98 -6.62 -8.54
C PRO A 46 17.93 -5.34 -9.39
N VAL A 47 18.43 -5.44 -10.60
CA VAL A 47 18.32 -4.38 -11.61
C VAL A 47 16.87 -4.31 -12.09
N TYR A 48 16.27 -3.14 -12.01
CA TYR A 48 14.89 -2.93 -12.43
C TYR A 48 14.73 -3.12 -13.95
N GLN A 49 13.71 -3.90 -14.35
CA GLN A 49 13.37 -4.14 -15.75
C GLN A 49 11.95 -3.69 -16.08
N LYS A 50 10.97 -4.08 -15.27
CA LYS A 50 9.55 -3.79 -15.50
C LYS A 50 8.74 -3.87 -14.21
N THR A 51 7.54 -3.30 -14.25
CA THR A 51 6.54 -3.38 -13.18
C THR A 51 5.37 -4.27 -13.61
N ASP A 52 4.99 -5.21 -12.77
CA ASP A 52 3.79 -6.02 -12.93
C ASP A 52 2.83 -5.75 -11.75
N VAL A 53 1.55 -5.55 -12.07
CA VAL A 53 0.55 -5.10 -11.11
C VAL A 53 -0.62 -6.08 -11.08
N GLU A 54 -1.12 -6.35 -9.86
CA GLU A 54 -2.32 -7.15 -9.65
C GLU A 54 -3.27 -6.47 -8.65
N GLY A 55 -4.54 -6.86 -8.68
CA GLY A 55 -5.59 -6.34 -7.79
C GLY A 55 -6.17 -4.99 -8.21
N ASN A 56 -5.68 -4.39 -9.29
CA ASN A 56 -6.17 -3.13 -9.83
C ASN A 56 -7.40 -3.34 -10.73
N THR A 57 -8.45 -2.59 -10.49
CA THR A 57 -9.66 -2.52 -11.35
C THR A 57 -10.02 -1.09 -11.70
N VAL A 58 -9.85 -0.17 -10.78
CA VAL A 58 -10.11 1.27 -10.96
C VAL A 58 -9.09 1.91 -11.91
N LEU A 59 -7.81 1.65 -11.67
CA LEU A 59 -6.73 2.09 -12.53
C LEU A 59 -6.23 0.91 -13.37
N ASN A 60 -5.97 1.12 -14.65
CA ASN A 60 -5.40 0.08 -15.49
C ASN A 60 -3.93 -0.17 -15.14
N LYS A 61 -3.38 -1.29 -15.57
CA LYS A 61 -1.98 -1.68 -15.28
C LYS A 61 -0.96 -0.63 -15.74
N GLN A 62 -1.18 -0.02 -16.89
CA GLN A 62 -0.31 1.01 -17.43
C GLN A 62 -0.29 2.26 -16.56
N ARG A 63 -1.47 2.68 -16.07
CA ARG A 63 -1.57 3.83 -15.18
C ARG A 63 -0.88 3.55 -13.84
N VAL A 64 -1.11 2.40 -13.24
CA VAL A 64 -0.44 2.01 -11.99
C VAL A 64 1.07 1.94 -12.18
N ALA A 65 1.54 1.28 -13.24
CA ALA A 65 2.97 1.19 -13.55
C ALA A 65 3.61 2.56 -13.76
N SER A 66 2.88 3.54 -14.28
CA SER A 66 3.39 4.91 -14.49
C SER A 66 3.78 5.64 -13.21
N PHE A 67 3.26 5.23 -12.04
CA PHE A 67 3.67 5.77 -10.74
C PHE A 67 5.03 5.26 -10.29
N PHE A 68 5.48 4.12 -10.83
CA PHE A 68 6.78 3.52 -10.55
C PHE A 68 7.79 3.98 -11.60
N ASP A 69 8.16 5.26 -11.51
CA ASP A 69 9.14 5.91 -12.40
C ASP A 69 10.56 5.50 -12.00
N LEU A 70 10.89 4.25 -12.29
CA LEU A 70 12.18 3.64 -12.04
C LEU A 70 12.96 3.51 -13.37
N GLU A 71 14.25 3.77 -13.32
CA GLU A 71 15.09 3.69 -14.52
C GLU A 71 15.45 2.24 -14.84
N GLN A 72 15.00 1.77 -16.00
CA GLN A 72 15.32 0.43 -16.49
C GLN A 72 16.82 0.25 -16.64
N GLY A 73 17.32 -0.91 -16.19
CA GLY A 73 18.74 -1.23 -16.27
C GLY A 73 19.57 -0.72 -15.08
N LYS A 74 18.94 -0.05 -14.11
CA LYS A 74 19.59 0.38 -12.86
C LYS A 74 19.10 -0.41 -11.67
N ILE A 75 19.95 -0.48 -10.64
CA ILE A 75 19.59 -1.11 -9.36
C ILE A 75 18.41 -0.36 -8.76
N ALA A 76 17.37 -1.10 -8.36
CA ALA A 76 16.19 -0.53 -7.71
C ALA A 76 16.50 -0.09 -6.28
N ASN A 77 16.12 1.14 -5.93
CA ASN A 77 16.23 1.66 -4.57
C ASN A 77 14.88 1.56 -3.85
N LEU A 78 14.85 0.91 -2.69
CA LEU A 78 13.63 0.73 -1.89
C LEU A 78 13.00 2.05 -1.44
N LYS A 79 13.79 3.09 -1.21
CA LYS A 79 13.26 4.42 -0.87
C LYS A 79 12.46 5.02 -2.02
N ASP A 80 12.97 4.89 -3.24
CA ASP A 80 12.29 5.37 -4.43
C ASP A 80 11.01 4.58 -4.69
N ILE A 81 11.04 3.26 -4.52
CA ILE A 81 9.87 2.39 -4.61
C ILE A 81 8.81 2.81 -3.58
N ASN A 82 9.18 3.05 -2.33
CA ASN A 82 8.26 3.46 -1.28
C ASN A 82 7.62 4.83 -1.56
N LYS A 83 8.36 5.77 -2.12
CA LYS A 83 7.80 7.06 -2.59
C LYS A 83 6.78 6.86 -3.70
N CYS A 84 7.04 5.96 -4.63
CA CYS A 84 6.12 5.62 -5.71
C CYS A 84 4.84 4.98 -5.16
N VAL A 85 4.94 4.09 -4.17
CA VAL A 85 3.81 3.49 -3.47
C VAL A 85 2.94 4.57 -2.82
N GLN A 86 3.55 5.53 -2.13
CA GLN A 86 2.81 6.63 -1.50
C GLN A 86 2.07 7.49 -2.53
N LYS A 87 2.69 7.77 -3.67
CA LYS A 87 2.05 8.53 -4.77
C LYS A 87 0.86 7.76 -5.35
N LEU A 88 0.98 6.45 -5.53
CA LEU A 88 -0.11 5.60 -6.01
C LEU A 88 -1.28 5.57 -5.03
N GLU A 89 -1.02 5.38 -3.75
CA GLU A 89 -2.06 5.40 -2.72
C GLU A 89 -2.75 6.77 -2.63
N GLU A 90 -2.01 7.86 -2.79
CA GLU A 90 -2.57 9.22 -2.83
C GLU A 90 -3.46 9.43 -4.06
N GLU A 91 -3.11 8.88 -5.23
CA GLU A 91 -3.98 8.92 -6.40
C GLU A 91 -5.32 8.23 -6.14
N TYR A 92 -5.30 7.05 -5.53
CA TYR A 92 -6.54 6.37 -5.12
C TYR A 92 -7.35 7.22 -4.14
N ARG A 93 -6.71 7.75 -3.13
CA ARG A 93 -7.36 8.55 -2.08
C ARG A 93 -7.98 9.82 -2.63
N SER A 94 -7.28 10.54 -3.49
CA SER A 94 -7.77 11.79 -4.10
C SER A 94 -9.00 11.57 -4.99
N ASN A 95 -9.16 10.36 -5.53
CA ASN A 95 -10.34 9.96 -6.30
C ASN A 95 -11.46 9.36 -5.43
N GLY A 96 -11.31 9.33 -4.12
CA GLY A 96 -12.32 8.85 -3.18
C GLY A 96 -12.13 7.41 -2.70
N TYR A 97 -11.15 6.67 -3.20
CA TYR A 97 -10.86 5.29 -2.80
C TYR A 97 -9.98 5.26 -1.55
N ILE A 98 -10.53 5.69 -0.44
CA ILE A 98 -9.80 5.91 0.83
C ILE A 98 -9.35 4.61 1.51
N LEU A 99 -9.89 3.46 1.14
CA LEU A 99 -9.52 2.15 1.68
C LEU A 99 -8.49 1.42 0.80
N ALA A 100 -8.14 1.99 -0.35
CA ALA A 100 -7.15 1.40 -1.23
C ALA A 100 -5.75 1.43 -0.59
N ARG A 101 -5.05 0.29 -0.68
CA ARG A 101 -3.69 0.11 -0.15
C ARG A 101 -2.86 -0.75 -1.09
N VAL A 102 -1.59 -0.47 -1.15
CA VAL A 102 -0.61 -1.38 -1.74
C VAL A 102 -0.25 -2.40 -0.66
N THR A 103 -0.62 -3.65 -0.86
CA THR A 103 -0.48 -4.71 0.14
C THR A 103 0.83 -5.45 0.06
N ASP A 104 1.46 -5.47 -1.11
CA ASP A 104 2.75 -6.09 -1.34
C ASP A 104 3.52 -5.39 -2.46
N VAL A 105 4.79 -5.20 -2.24
CA VAL A 105 5.75 -4.70 -3.23
C VAL A 105 7.06 -5.45 -3.03
N HIS A 106 7.48 -6.20 -4.04
CA HIS A 106 8.77 -6.87 -4.00
C HIS A 106 9.41 -6.96 -5.38
N MET A 107 10.74 -7.09 -5.40
CA MET A 107 11.51 -7.31 -6.60
C MET A 107 11.76 -8.80 -6.82
N GLU A 108 11.43 -9.27 -8.00
CA GLU A 108 11.84 -10.60 -8.47
C GLU A 108 13.32 -10.58 -8.91
N LYS A 109 13.93 -11.75 -8.93
CA LYS A 109 15.34 -11.89 -9.35
C LYS A 109 15.60 -11.44 -10.78
N ASP A 110 14.61 -11.54 -11.65
CA ASP A 110 14.67 -11.11 -13.05
C ASP A 110 14.53 -9.59 -13.25
N GLY A 111 14.36 -8.85 -12.16
CA GLY A 111 14.18 -7.40 -12.19
C GLY A 111 12.73 -6.92 -12.34
N THR A 112 11.75 -7.82 -12.23
CA THR A 112 10.34 -7.46 -12.22
C THR A 112 9.94 -6.95 -10.84
N LEU A 113 9.39 -5.73 -10.78
CA LEU A 113 8.76 -5.20 -9.58
C LEU A 113 7.31 -5.68 -9.53
N LYS A 114 6.99 -6.53 -8.57
CA LYS A 114 5.63 -7.00 -8.31
C LYS A 114 4.92 -6.06 -7.35
N VAL A 115 3.75 -5.58 -7.76
CA VAL A 115 2.91 -4.67 -6.97
C VAL A 115 1.53 -5.26 -6.83
N ALA A 116 1.09 -5.50 -5.60
CA ALA A 116 -0.25 -5.96 -5.29
C ALA A 116 -1.05 -4.84 -4.64
N VAL A 117 -2.23 -4.55 -5.18
CA VAL A 117 -3.13 -3.52 -4.68
C VAL A 117 -4.40 -4.15 -4.13
N ASN A 118 -4.86 -3.69 -2.97
CA ASN A 118 -6.20 -3.96 -2.46
C ASN A 118 -6.98 -2.65 -2.50
N GLU A 119 -7.99 -2.59 -3.35
CA GLU A 119 -8.77 -1.36 -3.58
C GLU A 119 -9.88 -1.13 -2.54
N GLY A 120 -10.01 -2.01 -1.54
CA GLY A 120 -11.02 -1.89 -0.50
C GLY A 120 -12.41 -2.25 -1.00
N ILE A 121 -12.62 -3.51 -1.36
CA ILE A 121 -13.86 -4.03 -1.95
C ILE A 121 -15.00 -4.01 -0.93
N VAL A 122 -16.18 -3.58 -1.37
CA VAL A 122 -17.41 -3.60 -0.58
C VAL A 122 -17.93 -5.04 -0.48
N GLU A 123 -18.03 -5.58 0.73
CA GLU A 123 -18.55 -6.93 0.97
C GLU A 123 -20.07 -6.97 1.07
N GLY A 124 -20.69 -5.88 1.52
CA GLY A 124 -22.16 -5.79 1.62
C GLY A 124 -22.59 -4.56 2.41
N PHE A 125 -23.90 -4.47 2.59
CA PHE A 125 -24.55 -3.37 3.31
C PHE A 125 -25.48 -3.90 4.39
N LYS A 126 -25.54 -3.16 5.50
CA LYS A 126 -26.53 -3.37 6.56
C LYS A 126 -27.25 -2.05 6.80
N VAL A 127 -28.57 -2.08 6.81
CA VAL A 127 -29.42 -0.92 7.12
C VAL A 127 -29.89 -1.06 8.58
N LYS A 128 -29.76 0.01 9.35
CA LYS A 128 -30.21 0.06 10.75
C LYS A 128 -30.97 1.36 11.00
N GLY A 129 -31.93 1.32 11.93
CA GLY A 129 -32.71 2.48 12.33
C GLY A 129 -33.93 2.76 11.46
N ASN A 130 -34.17 1.97 10.43
CA ASN A 130 -35.35 2.08 9.57
C ASN A 130 -36.52 1.27 10.15
N VAL A 131 -37.41 1.91 10.88
CA VAL A 131 -38.53 1.21 11.53
C VAL A 131 -39.66 0.92 10.54
N LYS A 132 -40.01 1.88 9.70
CA LYS A 132 -41.13 1.78 8.75
C LYS A 132 -40.69 1.56 7.29
N THR A 133 -39.47 1.97 6.95
CA THR A 133 -38.93 1.89 5.60
C THR A 133 -38.17 0.59 5.41
N LYS A 134 -38.49 -0.16 4.36
CA LYS A 134 -37.80 -1.43 4.05
C LYS A 134 -36.39 -1.17 3.56
N ASP A 135 -35.49 -2.09 3.87
CA ASP A 135 -34.05 -2.02 3.51
C ASP A 135 -33.81 -1.76 2.03
N TYR A 136 -34.57 -2.39 1.14
CA TYR A 136 -34.39 -2.22 -0.31
C TYR A 136 -34.65 -0.78 -0.80
N VAL A 137 -35.50 -0.02 -0.09
CA VAL A 137 -35.74 1.39 -0.41
C VAL A 137 -34.49 2.23 -0.17
N VAL A 138 -33.74 1.91 0.88
CA VAL A 138 -32.47 2.55 1.19
C VAL A 138 -31.38 2.09 0.24
N THR A 139 -31.24 0.79 0.06
CA THR A 139 -30.13 0.22 -0.71
C THR A 139 -30.20 0.52 -2.19
N ARG A 140 -31.41 0.67 -2.78
CA ARG A 140 -31.56 1.08 -4.19
C ARG A 140 -31.00 2.48 -4.48
N GLU A 141 -30.98 3.37 -3.47
CA GLU A 141 -30.42 4.72 -3.60
C GLU A 141 -28.88 4.72 -3.44
N MET A 142 -28.32 3.63 -2.95
CA MET A 142 -26.88 3.48 -2.82
C MET A 142 -26.24 3.19 -4.17
N LYS A 143 -25.32 4.04 -4.60
CA LYS A 143 -24.52 3.79 -5.82
C LYS A 143 -23.31 2.88 -5.58
N LEU A 144 -23.07 2.56 -4.33
CA LEU A 144 -22.06 1.57 -3.95
C LEU A 144 -22.61 0.18 -4.20
N LYS A 145 -21.83 -0.67 -4.82
CA LYS A 145 -22.21 -2.06 -5.11
C LYS A 145 -21.30 -3.03 -4.39
N LYS A 146 -21.86 -4.14 -3.96
CA LYS A 146 -21.08 -5.27 -3.44
C LYS A 146 -20.11 -5.76 -4.53
N GLY A 147 -18.88 -6.01 -4.16
CA GLY A 147 -17.83 -6.48 -5.06
C GLY A 147 -17.06 -5.36 -5.77
N GLU A 148 -17.49 -4.11 -5.62
CA GLU A 148 -16.78 -2.95 -6.18
C GLU A 148 -15.93 -2.26 -5.10
N PRO A 149 -14.86 -1.54 -5.51
CA PRO A 149 -14.07 -0.75 -4.57
C PRO A 149 -14.91 0.33 -3.88
N PHE A 150 -14.73 0.47 -2.57
CA PHE A 150 -15.39 1.52 -1.79
C PHE A 150 -14.90 2.90 -2.23
N ASN A 151 -15.85 3.79 -2.53
CA ASN A 151 -15.56 5.17 -2.90
C ASN A 151 -16.29 6.13 -1.96
N ALA A 152 -15.53 6.92 -1.20
CA ALA A 152 -16.08 7.85 -0.22
C ALA A 152 -16.90 8.99 -0.85
N LYS A 153 -16.53 9.43 -2.05
CA LYS A 153 -17.30 10.46 -2.78
C LYS A 153 -18.66 9.92 -3.24
N ALA A 154 -18.70 8.68 -3.74
CA ALA A 154 -19.94 8.00 -4.11
C ALA A 154 -20.80 7.71 -2.88
N ALA A 155 -20.18 7.31 -1.75
CA ALA A 155 -20.86 7.10 -0.49
C ALA A 155 -21.55 8.36 0.02
N ARG A 156 -20.87 9.49 -0.02
CA ARG A 156 -21.43 10.77 0.38
C ARG A 156 -22.64 11.17 -0.48
N ARG A 157 -22.56 10.99 -1.79
CA ARG A 157 -23.67 11.23 -2.71
C ARG A 157 -24.85 10.30 -2.44
N SER A 158 -24.58 9.04 -2.12
CA SER A 158 -25.61 8.07 -1.77
C SER A 158 -26.31 8.44 -0.45
N MET A 159 -25.57 8.85 0.56
CA MET A 159 -26.15 9.36 1.83
C MET A 159 -27.10 10.54 1.58
N GLN A 160 -26.69 11.49 0.73
CA GLN A 160 -27.52 12.64 0.39
C GLN A 160 -28.82 12.21 -0.30
N ARG A 161 -28.78 11.24 -1.20
CA ARG A 161 -29.99 10.70 -1.85
C ARG A 161 -30.91 10.00 -0.85
N VAL A 162 -30.39 9.20 0.05
CA VAL A 162 -31.17 8.55 1.10
C VAL A 162 -31.82 9.59 2.01
N TYR A 163 -31.06 10.61 2.42
CA TYR A 163 -31.61 11.73 3.20
C TYR A 163 -32.72 12.47 2.47
N ASN A 164 -32.57 12.70 1.17
CA ASN A 164 -33.54 13.40 0.34
C ASN A 164 -34.86 12.61 0.12
N LEU A 165 -34.92 11.32 0.48
CA LEU A 165 -36.18 10.59 0.52
C LEU A 165 -37.18 11.15 1.54
N GLY A 166 -36.67 11.91 2.54
CA GLY A 166 -37.48 12.57 3.55
C GLY A 166 -38.01 11.67 4.67
N TYR A 167 -37.54 10.41 4.74
CA TYR A 167 -38.00 9.43 5.74
C TYR A 167 -37.10 9.33 6.97
N PHE A 168 -35.98 10.04 6.97
CA PHE A 168 -34.94 9.93 8.00
C PHE A 168 -34.54 11.32 8.51
N GLU A 169 -34.34 11.42 9.82
CA GLU A 169 -33.84 12.64 10.47
C GLU A 169 -32.33 12.84 10.19
N ASP A 170 -31.58 11.73 10.12
CA ASP A 170 -30.16 11.74 9.83
C ASP A 170 -29.76 10.45 9.09
N VAL A 171 -28.73 10.53 8.29
CA VAL A 171 -28.16 9.39 7.55
C VAL A 171 -26.65 9.46 7.63
N ASN A 172 -26.04 8.36 8.04
CA ASN A 172 -24.59 8.20 8.02
C ASN A 172 -24.18 6.81 7.54
N ILE A 173 -22.92 6.69 7.11
CA ILE A 173 -22.30 5.42 6.73
C ILE A 173 -21.21 5.11 7.74
N LYS A 174 -21.24 3.88 8.30
CA LYS A 174 -20.21 3.35 9.16
C LYS A 174 -19.50 2.21 8.44
N LEU A 175 -18.17 2.30 8.37
CA LEU A 175 -17.34 1.24 7.80
C LEU A 175 -16.99 0.24 8.89
N ASN A 176 -17.28 -1.05 8.64
CA ASN A 176 -16.85 -2.14 9.50
C ASN A 176 -15.73 -2.89 8.76
N PRO A 177 -14.60 -3.17 9.43
CA PRO A 177 -13.58 -4.03 8.86
C PRO A 177 -14.14 -5.44 8.64
N GLY A 178 -13.77 -6.06 7.50
CA GLY A 178 -14.13 -7.43 7.16
C GLY A 178 -13.38 -8.46 7.98
#